data_c2979a2a26f2d675426d4636938c89b6
#
_entry.id   c2979a2a26f2d675426d4636938c89b6
#
_cell.length_a   1.000
_cell.length_b   1.000
_cell.length_c   1.000
_cell.angle_alpha   90.00
_cell.angle_beta   90.00
_cell.angle_gamma   90.00
#
_symmetry.space_group_name_H-M   'P 1'
#
loop_
_entity.id
_entity.type
_entity.pdbx_description
1 polymer ?
#
loop_
_entity_poly.entity_id
_entity_poly.type
_entity_poly.pdbx_seq_one_letter_code
_entity_poly.pdbx_strand_id
1 'polypeptide(L)'
;MGGRAAPGRDDDYSLVSPLVKYLLFLFNFLFWIIALVMVSIGVYARMMKHAEAALACLAVDPAVMLMVVGVLMFILTFCGCVGSLRENICLLQTFCVSLTLIFMLQLVAGILGFVFSDTARGKVTQMINNAIVHYRDDIDLQNMIDFGQMEFGCCGGVAYNDWSQNMYFNCNVTNPSRERCSVPFSCCIISRDKEVVNTMCGQGMQDLEYVEAGNHIYTNGCIDKLVNWIHSNMFLLGGIALGLAIPQLVGILLSQILINQIKDQIVLQNYSAKHRSDPWS
;
A
#
# COMPACT_ATOMS: atom_id res chain seq x y z
N MET A 1 55.77 -43.12 -31.12
CA MET A 1 55.07 -42.99 -29.86
C MET A 1 54.49 -41.59 -29.83
N GLY A 2 53.27 -41.45 -30.33
CA GLY A 2 52.60 -40.18 -30.41
C GLY A 2 51.60 -40.06 -29.22
N GLY A 3 51.90 -39.18 -28.26
CA GLY A 3 51.02 -38.83 -27.18
C GLY A 3 49.83 -38.01 -27.72
N ARG A 4 48.63 -38.56 -27.69
CA ARG A 4 47.37 -37.80 -27.84
C ARG A 4 47.23 -36.92 -26.64
N ALA A 5 47.35 -35.59 -26.83
CA ALA A 5 46.86 -34.63 -25.86
C ALA A 5 45.37 -34.82 -25.66
N ALA A 6 44.94 -35.01 -24.42
CA ALA A 6 43.55 -35.03 -24.05
C ALA A 6 42.92 -33.68 -24.40
N PRO A 7 41.67 -33.65 -24.91
CA PRO A 7 40.99 -32.39 -25.13
C PRO A 7 40.81 -31.70 -23.76
N GLY A 8 41.34 -30.49 -23.67
CA GLY A 8 41.16 -29.64 -22.52
C GLY A 8 39.66 -29.52 -22.24
N ARG A 9 39.31 -29.71 -21.00
CA ARG A 9 37.99 -29.42 -20.45
C ARG A 9 37.79 -27.91 -20.66
N ASP A 10 37.04 -27.54 -21.71
CA ASP A 10 36.53 -26.18 -21.86
C ASP A 10 35.75 -25.91 -20.60
N ASP A 11 36.37 -25.22 -19.66
CA ASP A 11 35.63 -24.66 -18.51
C ASP A 11 34.57 -23.74 -19.11
N ASP A 12 33.32 -24.19 -19.01
CA ASP A 12 32.14 -23.48 -19.45
C ASP A 12 32.03 -22.24 -18.54
N TYR A 13 32.74 -21.18 -18.88
CA TYR A 13 32.73 -19.91 -18.17
C TYR A 13 31.35 -19.31 -18.32
N SER A 14 30.49 -19.61 -17.34
CA SER A 14 29.19 -18.95 -17.22
C SER A 14 29.45 -17.47 -16.99
N LEU A 15 29.10 -16.63 -17.96
CA LEU A 15 29.14 -15.17 -17.83
C LEU A 15 28.08 -14.65 -16.84
N VAL A 16 27.14 -15.50 -16.49
CA VAL A 16 26.09 -15.15 -15.52
C VAL A 16 26.67 -15.24 -14.12
N SER A 17 26.78 -14.10 -13.46
CA SER A 17 27.25 -14.04 -12.07
C SER A 17 26.25 -14.73 -11.13
N PRO A 18 26.65 -15.81 -10.45
CA PRO A 18 25.79 -16.50 -9.50
C PRO A 18 25.37 -15.57 -8.34
N LEU A 19 26.22 -14.63 -7.97
CA LEU A 19 25.94 -13.65 -6.92
C LEU A 19 24.72 -12.78 -7.29
N VAL A 20 24.68 -12.20 -8.49
CA VAL A 20 23.55 -11.36 -8.94
C VAL A 20 22.27 -12.18 -9.02
N LYS A 21 22.37 -13.40 -9.54
CA LYS A 21 21.25 -14.34 -9.66
C LYS A 21 20.61 -14.67 -8.30
N TYR A 22 21.44 -15.12 -7.33
CA TYR A 22 20.94 -15.49 -6.01
C TYR A 22 20.54 -14.28 -5.16
N LEU A 23 21.20 -13.15 -5.32
CA LEU A 23 20.82 -11.91 -4.65
C LEU A 23 19.43 -11.44 -5.11
N LEU A 24 19.19 -11.43 -6.43
CA LEU A 24 17.89 -11.07 -6.98
C LEU A 24 16.81 -12.07 -6.57
N PHE A 25 17.13 -13.38 -6.57
CA PHE A 25 16.22 -14.41 -6.09
C PHE A 25 15.83 -14.20 -4.62
N LEU A 26 16.83 -14.07 -3.73
CA LEU A 26 16.59 -13.92 -2.29
C LEU A 26 15.76 -12.67 -1.98
N PHE A 27 16.10 -11.57 -2.66
CA PHE A 27 15.37 -10.32 -2.55
C PHE A 27 13.89 -10.48 -2.94
N ASN A 28 13.62 -11.05 -4.12
CA ASN A 28 12.24 -11.29 -4.55
C ASN A 28 11.51 -12.32 -3.70
N PHE A 29 12.20 -13.35 -3.21
CA PHE A 29 11.61 -14.37 -2.35
C PHE A 29 11.12 -13.78 -1.03
N LEU A 30 11.88 -12.86 -0.42
CA LEU A 30 11.46 -12.13 0.77
C LEU A 30 10.13 -11.38 0.53
N PHE A 31 10.04 -10.61 -0.55
CA PHE A 31 8.82 -9.88 -0.90
C PHE A 31 7.68 -10.82 -1.30
N TRP A 32 7.97 -11.97 -1.85
CA TRP A 32 6.98 -13.00 -2.17
C TRP A 32 6.31 -13.55 -0.90
N ILE A 33 7.08 -13.80 0.15
CA ILE A 33 6.54 -14.21 1.47
C ILE A 33 5.68 -13.08 2.06
N ILE A 34 6.14 -11.83 2.00
CA ILE A 34 5.37 -10.68 2.48
C ILE A 34 4.03 -10.59 1.73
N ALA A 35 4.03 -10.77 0.42
CA ALA A 35 2.83 -10.77 -0.41
C ALA A 35 1.83 -11.87 0.01
N LEU A 36 2.31 -13.08 0.30
CA LEU A 36 1.47 -14.16 0.82
C LEU A 36 0.83 -13.80 2.17
N VAL A 37 1.59 -13.21 3.07
CA VAL A 37 1.08 -12.75 4.37
C VAL A 37 0.00 -11.68 4.17
N MET A 38 0.23 -10.69 3.29
CA MET A 38 -0.75 -9.64 2.98
C MET A 38 -2.06 -10.23 2.45
N VAL A 39 -1.97 -11.14 1.48
CA VAL A 39 -3.15 -11.83 0.92
C VAL A 39 -3.88 -12.62 2.00
N SER A 40 -3.15 -13.36 2.83
CA SER A 40 -3.74 -14.18 3.91
C SER A 40 -4.49 -13.31 4.93
N ILE A 41 -3.90 -12.18 5.34
CA ILE A 41 -4.55 -11.23 6.24
C ILE A 41 -5.80 -10.62 5.59
N GLY A 42 -5.70 -10.20 4.32
CA GLY A 42 -6.83 -9.64 3.58
C GLY A 42 -7.99 -10.62 3.44
N VAL A 43 -7.69 -11.90 3.11
CA VAL A 43 -8.70 -12.96 3.04
C VAL A 43 -9.31 -13.23 4.41
N TYR A 44 -8.50 -13.35 5.46
CA TYR A 44 -8.97 -13.56 6.82
C TYR A 44 -9.90 -12.44 7.28
N ALA A 45 -9.50 -11.19 7.10
CA ALA A 45 -10.31 -10.03 7.43
C ALA A 45 -11.65 -10.03 6.66
N ARG A 46 -11.63 -10.43 5.38
CA ARG A 46 -12.85 -10.53 4.56
C ARG A 46 -13.77 -11.65 4.97
N MET A 47 -13.24 -12.79 5.39
CA MET A 47 -14.04 -13.93 5.86
C MET A 47 -14.76 -13.64 7.19
N MET A 48 -14.16 -12.78 8.04
CA MET A 48 -14.75 -12.34 9.30
C MET A 48 -15.89 -11.32 9.11
N LYS A 49 -15.94 -10.66 7.96
CA LYS A 49 -17.08 -9.80 7.59
C LYS A 49 -18.25 -10.65 7.13
N HIS A 50 -19.40 -10.51 7.78
CA HIS A 50 -20.63 -11.15 7.32
C HIS A 50 -20.97 -10.70 5.89
N ALA A 51 -21.40 -11.65 5.05
CA ALA A 51 -21.50 -11.51 3.59
C ALA A 51 -22.49 -10.43 3.08
N GLU A 52 -23.33 -9.83 3.92
CA GLU A 52 -24.45 -8.98 3.49
C GLU A 52 -24.07 -7.51 3.21
N ALA A 53 -22.99 -6.99 3.79
CA ALA A 53 -22.55 -5.60 3.57
C ALA A 53 -21.55 -5.44 2.39
N ALA A 54 -21.29 -6.49 1.64
CA ALA A 54 -20.09 -6.65 0.81
C ALA A 54 -20.05 -5.85 -0.49
N LEU A 55 -21.16 -5.31 -0.99
CA LEU A 55 -21.21 -4.79 -2.36
C LEU A 55 -21.17 -3.26 -2.48
N ALA A 56 -21.50 -2.52 -1.44
CA ALA A 56 -21.67 -1.06 -1.55
C ALA A 56 -20.37 -0.24 -1.46
N CYS A 57 -19.32 -0.76 -0.81
CA CYS A 57 -18.06 -0.01 -0.56
C CYS A 57 -16.78 -0.74 -0.98
N LEU A 58 -16.82 -1.52 -2.05
CA LEU A 58 -15.66 -2.32 -2.52
C LEU A 58 -14.39 -1.49 -2.77
N ALA A 59 -14.53 -0.22 -3.14
CA ALA A 59 -13.41 0.68 -3.44
C ALA A 59 -12.73 1.28 -2.19
N VAL A 60 -13.36 1.18 -1.00
CA VAL A 60 -12.85 1.77 0.26
C VAL A 60 -12.53 0.69 1.31
N ASP A 61 -12.81 -0.58 1.03
CA ASP A 61 -12.53 -1.68 1.96
C ASP A 61 -11.01 -1.95 2.07
N PRO A 62 -10.38 -1.68 3.24
CA PRO A 62 -8.94 -1.89 3.43
C PRO A 62 -8.51 -3.35 3.20
N ALA A 63 -9.37 -4.33 3.51
CA ALA A 63 -9.09 -5.74 3.31
C ALA A 63 -8.99 -6.09 1.81
N VAL A 64 -9.90 -5.53 0.98
CA VAL A 64 -9.86 -5.71 -0.47
C VAL A 64 -8.63 -5.05 -1.08
N MET A 65 -8.31 -3.82 -0.66
CA MET A 65 -7.09 -3.12 -1.10
C MET A 65 -5.84 -3.92 -0.74
N LEU A 66 -5.76 -4.46 0.47
CA LEU A 66 -4.64 -5.30 0.92
C LEU A 66 -4.50 -6.57 0.07
N MET A 67 -5.62 -7.23 -0.26
CA MET A 67 -5.63 -8.41 -1.14
C MET A 67 -5.15 -8.06 -2.56
N VAL A 68 -5.68 -6.99 -3.16
CA VAL A 68 -5.30 -6.58 -4.53
C VAL A 68 -3.82 -6.26 -4.61
N VAL A 69 -3.31 -5.44 -3.70
CA VAL A 69 -1.87 -5.11 -3.63
C VAL A 69 -1.03 -6.37 -3.39
N GLY A 70 -1.45 -7.23 -2.46
CA GLY A 70 -0.77 -8.49 -2.17
C GLY A 70 -0.71 -9.43 -3.38
N VAL A 71 -1.81 -9.58 -4.13
CA VAL A 71 -1.84 -10.41 -5.35
C VAL A 71 -0.95 -9.85 -6.45
N LEU A 72 -0.99 -8.53 -6.68
CA LEU A 72 -0.11 -7.89 -7.67
C LEU A 72 1.37 -8.08 -7.30
N MET A 73 1.71 -7.84 -6.04
CA MET A 73 3.06 -8.04 -5.52
C MET A 73 3.50 -9.51 -5.62
N PHE A 74 2.61 -10.47 -5.32
CA PHE A 74 2.85 -11.90 -5.47
C PHE A 74 3.22 -12.27 -6.91
N ILE A 75 2.44 -11.82 -7.90
CA ILE A 75 2.69 -12.12 -9.32
C ILE A 75 4.02 -11.52 -9.78
N LEU A 76 4.31 -10.27 -9.41
CA LEU A 76 5.54 -9.59 -9.79
C LEU A 76 6.78 -10.27 -9.20
N THR A 77 6.75 -10.55 -7.90
CA THR A 77 7.88 -11.18 -7.22
C THR A 77 8.06 -12.64 -7.65
N PHE A 78 6.98 -13.36 -7.98
CA PHE A 78 7.04 -14.68 -8.59
C PHE A 78 7.79 -14.65 -9.93
N CYS A 79 7.45 -13.68 -10.82
CA CYS A 79 8.18 -13.49 -12.07
C CYS A 79 9.66 -13.20 -11.84
N GLY A 80 10.00 -12.39 -10.82
CA GLY A 80 11.39 -12.12 -10.43
C GLY A 80 12.12 -13.37 -9.91
N CYS A 81 11.48 -14.18 -9.05
CA CYS A 81 12.06 -15.41 -8.52
C CYS A 81 12.32 -16.46 -9.61
N VAL A 82 11.28 -16.77 -10.40
CA VAL A 82 11.38 -17.79 -11.47
C VAL A 82 12.29 -17.29 -12.59
N GLY A 83 12.18 -16.00 -12.94
CA GLY A 83 13.02 -15.38 -13.97
C GLY A 83 14.51 -15.45 -13.63
N SER A 84 14.87 -15.17 -12.38
CA SER A 84 16.28 -15.22 -11.92
C SER A 84 16.81 -16.65 -11.87
N LEU A 85 16.03 -17.62 -11.32
CA LEU A 85 16.50 -19.01 -11.21
C LEU A 85 16.61 -19.72 -12.54
N ARG A 86 15.60 -19.53 -13.42
CA ARG A 86 15.55 -20.17 -14.73
C ARG A 86 16.23 -19.39 -15.83
N GLU A 87 16.82 -18.24 -15.52
CA GLU A 87 17.50 -17.35 -16.48
C GLU A 87 16.58 -16.99 -17.66
N ASN A 88 15.27 -16.84 -17.39
CA ASN A 88 14.29 -16.56 -18.41
C ASN A 88 14.20 -15.06 -18.66
N ILE A 89 14.74 -14.62 -19.81
CA ILE A 89 14.76 -13.21 -20.19
C ILE A 89 13.36 -12.60 -20.23
N CYS A 90 12.36 -13.32 -20.71
CA CYS A 90 10.99 -12.81 -20.83
C CYS A 90 10.40 -12.46 -19.44
N LEU A 91 10.54 -13.36 -18.46
CA LEU A 91 10.05 -13.12 -17.09
C LEU A 91 10.82 -11.99 -16.40
N LEU A 92 12.15 -11.97 -16.56
CA LEU A 92 12.98 -10.89 -16.03
C LEU A 92 12.63 -9.53 -16.64
N GLN A 93 12.41 -9.50 -17.95
CA GLN A 93 12.03 -8.28 -18.65
C GLN A 93 10.65 -7.78 -18.22
N THR A 94 9.66 -8.69 -18.08
CA THR A 94 8.34 -8.36 -17.56
C THR A 94 8.43 -7.78 -16.14
N PHE A 95 9.21 -8.42 -15.25
CA PHE A 95 9.46 -7.92 -13.90
C PHE A 95 10.08 -6.52 -13.92
N CYS A 96 11.15 -6.31 -14.69
CA CYS A 96 11.86 -5.04 -14.79
C CYS A 96 10.95 -3.92 -15.33
N VAL A 97 10.21 -4.17 -16.41
CA VAL A 97 9.29 -3.20 -17.01
C VAL A 97 8.17 -2.84 -16.04
N SER A 98 7.60 -3.85 -15.36
CA SER A 98 6.53 -3.61 -14.39
C SER A 98 7.00 -2.76 -13.21
N LEU A 99 8.18 -3.04 -12.64
CA LEU A 99 8.77 -2.20 -11.57
C LEU A 99 9.03 -0.78 -12.05
N THR A 100 9.55 -0.61 -13.28
CA THR A 100 9.80 0.72 -13.86
C THR A 100 8.51 1.51 -14.02
N LEU A 101 7.44 0.87 -14.50
CA LEU A 101 6.12 1.50 -14.62
C LEU A 101 5.56 1.92 -13.26
N ILE A 102 5.65 1.06 -12.25
CA ILE A 102 5.20 1.38 -10.89
C ILE A 102 6.01 2.57 -10.35
N PHE A 103 7.32 2.56 -10.50
CA PHE A 103 8.19 3.66 -10.06
C PHE A 103 7.83 4.98 -10.75
N MET A 104 7.60 4.97 -12.06
CA MET A 104 7.16 6.16 -12.81
C MET A 104 5.80 6.67 -12.35
N LEU A 105 4.83 5.76 -12.11
CA LEU A 105 3.52 6.13 -11.57
C LEU A 105 3.62 6.75 -10.17
N GLN A 106 4.51 6.25 -9.31
CA GLN A 106 4.76 6.84 -7.98
C GLN A 106 5.34 8.26 -8.09
N LEU A 107 6.30 8.49 -8.99
CA LEU A 107 6.85 9.82 -9.23
C LEU A 107 5.78 10.79 -9.73
N VAL A 108 5.00 10.39 -10.73
CA VAL A 108 3.90 11.21 -11.28
C VAL A 108 2.87 11.50 -10.19
N ALA A 109 2.44 10.49 -9.41
CA ALA A 109 1.50 10.67 -8.32
C ALA A 109 2.03 11.64 -7.25
N GLY A 110 3.32 11.54 -6.91
CA GLY A 110 3.98 12.45 -5.96
C GLY A 110 3.99 13.89 -6.47
N ILE A 111 4.36 14.11 -7.74
CA ILE A 111 4.37 15.44 -8.36
C ILE A 111 2.95 16.02 -8.43
N LEU A 112 1.98 15.24 -8.88
CA LEU A 112 0.58 15.67 -8.97
C LEU A 112 0.00 15.97 -7.58
N GLY A 113 0.29 15.14 -6.58
CA GLY A 113 -0.11 15.38 -5.19
C GLY A 113 0.46 16.67 -4.62
N PHE A 114 1.69 17.02 -4.98
CA PHE A 114 2.31 18.27 -4.57
C PHE A 114 1.74 19.48 -5.32
N VAL A 115 1.63 19.41 -6.64
CA VAL A 115 1.16 20.53 -7.49
C VAL A 115 -0.33 20.82 -7.27
N PHE A 116 -1.13 19.78 -7.08
CA PHE A 116 -2.59 19.87 -6.91
C PHE A 116 -3.02 19.60 -5.46
N SER A 117 -2.23 20.03 -4.49
CA SER A 117 -2.48 19.78 -3.05
C SER A 117 -3.87 20.25 -2.61
N ASP A 118 -4.34 21.41 -3.05
CA ASP A 118 -5.66 21.94 -2.71
C ASP A 118 -6.79 21.10 -3.32
N THR A 119 -6.63 20.65 -4.56
CA THR A 119 -7.59 19.75 -5.22
C THR A 119 -7.61 18.41 -4.53
N ALA A 120 -6.44 17.87 -4.16
CA ALA A 120 -6.30 16.63 -3.40
C ALA A 120 -7.00 16.74 -2.04
N ARG A 121 -6.81 17.86 -1.32
CA ARG A 121 -7.53 18.15 -0.07
C ARG A 121 -9.05 18.12 -0.27
N GLY A 122 -9.57 18.75 -1.32
CA GLY A 122 -10.99 18.72 -1.64
C GLY A 122 -11.53 17.31 -1.90
N LYS A 123 -10.77 16.47 -2.59
CA LYS A 123 -11.12 15.05 -2.83
C LYS A 123 -11.09 14.23 -1.53
N VAL A 124 -10.09 14.42 -0.69
CA VAL A 124 -10.02 13.77 0.63
C VAL A 124 -11.20 14.18 1.50
N THR A 125 -11.58 15.47 1.50
CA THR A 125 -12.78 15.98 2.19
C THR A 125 -14.04 15.24 1.72
N GLN A 126 -14.21 15.09 0.41
CA GLN A 126 -15.36 14.38 -0.16
C GLN A 126 -15.37 12.89 0.24
N MET A 127 -14.19 12.24 0.26
CA MET A 127 -14.07 10.84 0.71
C MET A 127 -14.42 10.68 2.19
N ILE A 128 -13.94 11.58 3.05
CA ILE A 128 -14.23 11.55 4.49
C ILE A 128 -15.72 11.80 4.73
N ASN A 129 -16.34 12.75 4.05
CA ASN A 129 -17.77 13.00 4.18
C ASN A 129 -18.60 11.79 3.73
N ASN A 130 -18.21 11.13 2.65
CA ASN A 130 -18.85 9.88 2.23
C ASN A 130 -18.67 8.76 3.28
N ALA A 131 -17.50 8.67 3.89
CA ALA A 131 -17.22 7.72 4.96
C ALA A 131 -18.06 8.01 6.21
N ILE A 132 -18.28 9.28 6.58
CA ILE A 132 -19.18 9.69 7.67
C ILE A 132 -20.62 9.25 7.39
N VAL A 133 -21.11 9.41 6.16
CA VAL A 133 -22.48 8.98 5.79
C VAL A 133 -22.64 7.48 6.01
N HIS A 134 -21.65 6.66 5.66
CA HIS A 134 -21.69 5.19 5.75
C HIS A 134 -21.09 4.61 7.04
N TYR A 135 -20.80 5.44 8.03
CA TYR A 135 -20.10 5.06 9.26
C TYR A 135 -20.69 3.83 9.99
N ARG A 136 -22.03 3.67 10.00
CA ARG A 136 -22.69 2.52 10.65
C ARG A 136 -22.91 1.33 9.74
N ASP A 137 -22.68 1.48 8.43
CA ASP A 137 -22.97 0.43 7.45
C ASP A 137 -21.85 -0.63 7.41
N ASP A 138 -20.61 -0.23 7.74
CA ASP A 138 -19.44 -1.10 7.75
C ASP A 138 -18.66 -0.94 9.06
N ILE A 139 -18.48 -2.04 9.79
CA ILE A 139 -17.81 -2.05 11.10
C ILE A 139 -16.32 -1.73 11.00
N ASP A 140 -15.67 -2.07 9.88
CA ASP A 140 -14.24 -1.74 9.69
C ASP A 140 -14.06 -0.28 9.35
N LEU A 141 -14.98 0.30 8.55
CA LEU A 141 -15.01 1.73 8.30
C LEU A 141 -15.24 2.50 9.59
N GLN A 142 -16.19 2.03 10.44
CA GLN A 142 -16.43 2.59 11.77
C GLN A 142 -15.16 2.55 12.61
N ASN A 143 -14.53 1.39 12.75
CA ASN A 143 -13.31 1.22 13.54
C ASN A 143 -12.15 2.10 13.02
N MET A 144 -12.02 2.23 11.70
CA MET A 144 -10.99 3.06 11.07
C MET A 144 -11.22 4.55 11.38
N ILE A 145 -12.45 5.03 11.28
CA ILE A 145 -12.82 6.41 11.62
C ILE A 145 -12.58 6.66 13.11
N ASP A 146 -13.07 5.77 13.99
CA ASP A 146 -12.89 5.89 15.43
C ASP A 146 -11.43 5.92 15.83
N PHE A 147 -10.62 5.03 15.28
CA PHE A 147 -9.18 5.02 15.50
C PHE A 147 -8.54 6.35 15.04
N GLY A 148 -8.87 6.83 13.83
CA GLY A 148 -8.34 8.07 13.31
C GLY A 148 -8.71 9.29 14.16
N GLN A 149 -9.95 9.38 14.61
CA GLN A 149 -10.43 10.49 15.45
C GLN A 149 -9.75 10.50 16.82
N MET A 150 -9.58 9.34 17.44
CA MET A 150 -8.87 9.22 18.72
C MET A 150 -7.38 9.54 18.59
N GLU A 151 -6.71 9.03 17.53
CA GLU A 151 -5.28 9.21 17.34
C GLU A 151 -4.91 10.67 17.01
N PHE A 152 -5.69 11.31 16.14
CA PHE A 152 -5.44 12.71 15.76
C PHE A 152 -6.10 13.74 16.67
N GLY A 153 -6.94 13.33 17.64
CA GLY A 153 -7.67 14.22 18.50
C GLY A 153 -8.55 15.20 17.70
N CYS A 154 -9.44 14.66 16.86
CA CYS A 154 -10.27 15.40 15.92
C CYS A 154 -11.67 14.80 15.84
N CYS A 155 -12.63 15.51 15.23
CA CYS A 155 -13.99 15.04 15.06
C CYS A 155 -14.58 15.53 13.72
N GLY A 156 -15.14 14.60 12.96
CA GLY A 156 -15.66 14.88 11.63
C GLY A 156 -14.57 15.15 10.58
N GLY A 157 -14.96 15.55 9.39
CA GLY A 157 -14.06 15.92 8.31
C GLY A 157 -13.45 17.30 8.53
N VAL A 158 -14.27 18.33 8.40
CA VAL A 158 -13.92 19.75 8.61
C VAL A 158 -14.23 20.20 10.03
N ALA A 159 -15.36 19.73 10.59
CA ALA A 159 -15.78 20.05 11.95
C ALA A 159 -16.68 18.95 12.51
N TYR A 160 -16.90 18.97 13.83
CA TYR A 160 -17.76 18.00 14.51
C TYR A 160 -19.21 17.99 13.98
N ASN A 161 -19.70 19.09 13.43
CA ASN A 161 -21.05 19.19 12.83
C ASN A 161 -21.21 18.39 11.53
N ASP A 162 -20.13 17.92 10.92
CA ASP A 162 -20.20 17.07 9.73
C ASP A 162 -20.94 15.75 9.99
N TRP A 163 -21.03 15.33 11.25
CA TRP A 163 -21.79 14.16 11.68
C TRP A 163 -23.29 14.28 11.42
N SER A 164 -23.80 15.52 11.24
CA SER A 164 -25.17 15.76 10.80
C SER A 164 -25.50 15.17 9.41
N GLN A 165 -24.49 14.83 8.61
CA GLN A 165 -24.68 14.18 7.31
C GLN A 165 -25.04 12.69 7.45
N ASN A 166 -24.72 12.07 8.59
CA ASN A 166 -25.07 10.67 8.85
C ASN A 166 -26.52 10.58 9.34
N MET A 167 -27.26 9.59 8.84
CA MET A 167 -28.69 9.44 9.15
C MET A 167 -28.99 9.24 10.63
N TYR A 168 -28.10 8.63 11.40
CA TYR A 168 -28.29 8.38 12.83
C TYR A 168 -28.00 9.61 13.69
N PHE A 169 -27.00 10.41 13.29
CA PHE A 169 -26.53 11.59 14.04
C PHE A 169 -27.17 12.91 13.59
N ASN A 170 -27.93 12.86 12.49
CA ASN A 170 -28.57 14.05 11.93
C ASN A 170 -29.45 14.78 12.97
N CYS A 171 -29.27 16.11 13.08
CA CYS A 171 -30.00 16.99 14.04
C CYS A 171 -31.43 17.32 13.64
N ASN A 172 -31.97 16.78 12.55
CA ASN A 172 -33.35 17.07 12.18
C ASN A 172 -34.31 16.61 13.29
N VAL A 173 -35.26 17.47 13.64
CA VAL A 173 -36.27 17.22 14.69
C VAL A 173 -37.09 15.94 14.39
N THR A 174 -37.24 15.59 13.12
CA THR A 174 -37.96 14.40 12.69
C THR A 174 -37.15 13.11 12.78
N ASN A 175 -35.85 13.21 13.10
CA ASN A 175 -34.97 12.03 13.20
C ASN A 175 -35.33 11.23 14.46
N PRO A 176 -35.81 9.96 14.34
CA PRO A 176 -36.19 9.11 15.46
C PRO A 176 -35.00 8.49 16.20
N SER A 177 -33.76 8.68 15.71
CA SER A 177 -32.55 8.08 16.27
C SER A 177 -32.32 8.58 17.72
N ARG A 178 -31.91 7.66 18.59
CA ARG A 178 -31.45 7.99 19.95
C ARG A 178 -30.12 8.77 19.95
N GLU A 179 -29.36 8.69 18.85
CA GLU A 179 -28.10 9.38 18.65
C GLU A 179 -28.27 10.71 17.89
N ARG A 180 -29.49 11.20 17.75
CA ARG A 180 -29.78 12.50 17.13
C ARG A 180 -28.95 13.60 17.76
N CYS A 181 -28.38 14.50 16.95
CA CYS A 181 -27.46 15.58 17.36
C CYS A 181 -26.23 15.16 18.17
N SER A 182 -25.86 13.89 18.07
CA SER A 182 -24.69 13.35 18.76
C SER A 182 -23.50 13.24 17.80
N VAL A 183 -22.33 12.93 18.36
CA VAL A 183 -21.13 12.54 17.64
C VAL A 183 -20.65 11.19 18.17
N PRO A 184 -19.85 10.42 17.43
CA PRO A 184 -19.25 9.19 17.94
C PRO A 184 -18.42 9.40 19.20
N PHE A 185 -18.31 8.36 20.02
CA PHE A 185 -17.51 8.40 21.26
C PHE A 185 -16.03 8.69 21.00
N SER A 186 -15.54 8.37 19.81
CA SER A 186 -14.17 8.64 19.37
C SER A 186 -13.83 10.13 19.24
N CYS A 187 -14.84 10.98 19.14
CA CYS A 187 -14.72 12.43 19.21
C CYS A 187 -14.47 12.97 20.63
N CYS A 188 -14.70 12.16 21.67
CA CYS A 188 -14.64 12.64 23.05
C CYS A 188 -13.21 12.84 23.53
N ILE A 189 -13.02 13.85 24.37
CA ILE A 189 -11.76 14.08 25.07
C ILE A 189 -11.64 13.04 26.20
N ILE A 190 -10.88 11.96 25.94
CA ILE A 190 -10.69 10.87 26.90
C ILE A 190 -9.55 11.24 27.81
N SER A 191 -9.83 11.36 29.12
CA SER A 191 -8.79 11.45 30.13
C SER A 191 -8.08 10.08 30.22
N ARG A 192 -6.76 10.06 30.00
CA ARG A 192 -5.93 8.83 30.02
C ARG A 192 -5.95 8.06 31.35
N ASP A 193 -6.48 8.68 32.41
CA ASP A 193 -6.54 8.10 33.75
C ASP A 193 -7.80 7.27 34.02
N LYS A 194 -8.72 7.17 33.05
CA LYS A 194 -9.98 6.41 33.23
C LYS A 194 -9.93 5.11 32.46
N GLU A 195 -9.95 3.99 33.17
CA GLU A 195 -10.04 2.64 32.59
C GLU A 195 -11.33 2.35 31.81
N VAL A 196 -12.38 3.13 32.04
CA VAL A 196 -13.70 2.92 31.41
C VAL A 196 -14.02 4.08 30.48
N VAL A 197 -14.22 3.76 29.18
CA VAL A 197 -14.64 4.71 28.18
C VAL A 197 -16.15 4.93 28.27
N ASN A 198 -16.58 6.18 28.49
CA ASN A 198 -17.99 6.54 28.40
C ASN A 198 -18.41 6.67 26.93
N THR A 199 -19.10 5.68 26.40
CA THR A 199 -19.56 5.68 24.99
C THR A 199 -20.69 6.66 24.73
N MET A 200 -21.32 7.24 25.78
CA MET A 200 -22.38 8.23 25.66
C MET A 200 -21.87 9.68 25.72
N CYS A 201 -20.58 9.89 25.80
CA CYS A 201 -19.97 11.21 25.95
C CYS A 201 -20.26 12.17 24.79
N GLY A 202 -20.50 11.65 23.59
CA GLY A 202 -20.80 12.42 22.39
C GLY A 202 -22.30 12.81 22.24
N GLN A 203 -23.13 12.44 23.20
CA GLN A 203 -24.57 12.65 23.07
C GLN A 203 -24.97 14.14 23.16
N GLY A 204 -25.74 14.62 22.15
CA GLY A 204 -26.23 16.01 22.10
C GLY A 204 -25.15 17.08 21.85
N MET A 205 -23.93 16.69 21.48
CA MET A 205 -22.81 17.62 21.34
C MET A 205 -22.94 18.58 20.14
N GLN A 206 -23.71 18.22 19.11
CA GLN A 206 -23.97 19.11 17.97
C GLN A 206 -24.97 20.23 18.29
N ASP A 207 -25.73 20.11 19.38
CA ASP A 207 -26.65 21.17 19.85
C ASP A 207 -25.90 22.27 20.65
N LEU A 208 -24.69 22.02 21.08
CA LEU A 208 -23.87 22.93 21.87
C LEU A 208 -23.09 23.89 20.97
N GLU A 209 -22.82 25.11 21.46
CA GLU A 209 -21.93 26.03 20.83
C GLU A 209 -20.47 25.49 20.82
N TYR A 210 -19.67 25.93 19.86
CA TYR A 210 -18.30 25.47 19.65
C TYR A 210 -17.44 25.47 20.92
N VAL A 211 -17.53 26.52 21.73
CA VAL A 211 -16.74 26.67 22.96
C VAL A 211 -17.18 25.69 24.04
N GLU A 212 -18.49 25.47 24.17
CA GLU A 212 -19.07 24.57 25.16
C GLU A 212 -18.81 23.10 24.77
N ALA A 213 -19.04 22.75 23.49
CA ALA A 213 -18.72 21.43 22.96
C ALA A 213 -17.23 21.10 23.14
N GLY A 214 -16.34 22.08 22.97
CA GLY A 214 -14.89 21.93 23.10
C GLY A 214 -14.40 21.52 24.48
N ASN A 215 -15.24 21.61 25.52
CA ASN A 215 -14.92 21.09 26.86
C ASN A 215 -15.09 19.56 26.96
N HIS A 216 -15.84 18.96 26.04
CA HIS A 216 -16.22 17.54 26.07
C HIS A 216 -15.70 16.74 24.90
N ILE A 217 -15.62 17.37 23.72
CA ILE A 217 -15.22 16.73 22.46
C ILE A 217 -14.17 17.54 21.72
N TYR A 218 -13.46 16.87 20.81
CA TYR A 218 -12.63 17.56 19.83
C TYR A 218 -13.52 18.26 18.81
N THR A 219 -13.44 19.56 18.70
CA THR A 219 -14.26 20.37 17.77
C THR A 219 -13.59 20.56 16.41
N ASN A 220 -12.26 20.39 16.33
CA ASN A 220 -11.49 20.54 15.10
C ASN A 220 -11.67 19.33 14.19
N GLY A 221 -11.82 19.56 12.89
CA GLY A 221 -11.91 18.51 11.88
C GLY A 221 -10.62 17.72 11.68
N CYS A 222 -10.77 16.49 11.24
CA CYS A 222 -9.65 15.56 11.04
C CYS A 222 -8.77 15.93 9.84
N ILE A 223 -9.32 16.62 8.84
CA ILE A 223 -8.57 17.03 7.65
C ILE A 223 -7.46 18.01 8.02
N ASP A 224 -7.75 19.02 8.81
CA ASP A 224 -6.74 20.00 9.23
C ASP A 224 -5.69 19.36 10.15
N LYS A 225 -6.10 18.48 11.03
CA LYS A 225 -5.18 17.71 11.88
C LYS A 225 -4.28 16.81 11.06
N LEU A 226 -4.82 16.13 10.05
CA LEU A 226 -4.05 15.28 9.15
C LEU A 226 -3.04 16.10 8.33
N VAL A 227 -3.47 17.23 7.76
CA VAL A 227 -2.57 18.13 7.01
C VAL A 227 -1.44 18.64 7.88
N ASN A 228 -1.73 19.06 9.10
CA ASN A 228 -0.71 19.51 10.06
C ASN A 228 0.23 18.36 10.46
N TRP A 229 -0.30 17.15 10.65
CA TRP A 229 0.51 15.97 10.94
C TRP A 229 1.46 15.63 9.78
N ILE A 230 0.97 15.69 8.53
CA ILE A 230 1.78 15.50 7.32
C ILE A 230 2.94 16.51 7.30
N HIS A 231 2.64 17.80 7.50
CA HIS A 231 3.68 18.84 7.52
C HIS A 231 4.70 18.65 8.66
N SER A 232 4.24 18.22 9.82
CA SER A 232 5.12 17.99 10.97
C SER A 232 5.99 16.74 10.81
N ASN A 233 5.56 15.77 9.97
CA ASN A 233 6.23 14.47 9.81
C ASN A 233 6.80 14.28 8.38
N MET A 234 7.23 15.35 7.72
CA MET A 234 7.79 15.28 6.35
C MET A 234 8.98 14.34 6.22
N PHE A 235 9.85 14.25 7.27
CA PHE A 235 10.97 13.30 7.28
C PHE A 235 10.52 11.85 7.33
N LEU A 236 9.48 11.54 8.10
CA LEU A 236 8.91 10.19 8.15
C LEU A 236 8.31 9.81 6.79
N LEU A 237 7.54 10.71 6.17
CA LEU A 237 6.93 10.49 4.87
C LEU A 237 7.98 10.34 3.77
N GLY A 238 9.02 11.18 3.78
CA GLY A 238 10.16 11.07 2.89
C GLY A 238 10.90 9.75 3.08
N GLY A 239 11.10 9.32 4.32
CA GLY A 239 11.69 8.01 4.66
C GLY A 239 10.87 6.83 4.13
N ILE A 240 9.55 6.87 4.24
CA ILE A 240 8.65 5.86 3.67
C ILE A 240 8.75 5.85 2.14
N ALA A 241 8.72 7.02 1.50
CA ALA A 241 8.84 7.12 0.05
C ALA A 241 10.17 6.55 -0.46
N LEU A 242 11.29 6.86 0.21
CA LEU A 242 12.61 6.28 -0.11
C LEU A 242 12.65 4.79 0.17
N GLY A 243 12.06 4.33 1.27
CA GLY A 243 11.95 2.92 1.62
C GLY A 243 11.18 2.09 0.58
N LEU A 244 10.27 2.70 -0.15
CA LEU A 244 9.57 2.08 -1.28
C LEU A 244 10.38 2.19 -2.60
N ALA A 245 11.02 3.32 -2.85
CA ALA A 245 11.74 3.58 -4.09
C ALA A 245 13.07 2.82 -4.20
N ILE A 246 13.86 2.76 -3.12
CA ILE A 246 15.18 2.12 -3.14
C ILE A 246 15.10 0.63 -3.51
N PRO A 247 14.23 -0.19 -2.90
CA PRO A 247 14.07 -1.58 -3.29
C PRO A 247 13.67 -1.76 -4.76
N GLN A 248 12.82 -0.89 -5.29
CA GLN A 248 12.42 -0.94 -6.71
C GLN A 248 13.62 -0.67 -7.63
N LEU A 249 14.40 0.37 -7.35
CA LEU A 249 15.60 0.70 -8.12
C LEU A 249 16.65 -0.41 -8.08
N VAL A 250 16.87 -1.01 -6.90
CA VAL A 250 17.78 -2.16 -6.76
C VAL A 250 17.27 -3.35 -7.58
N GLY A 251 15.97 -3.67 -7.52
CA GLY A 251 15.36 -4.72 -8.32
C GLY A 251 15.49 -4.49 -9.83
N ILE A 252 15.27 -3.26 -10.29
CA ILE A 252 15.43 -2.86 -11.69
C ILE A 252 16.90 -3.04 -12.14
N LEU A 253 17.85 -2.53 -11.37
CA LEU A 253 19.28 -2.60 -11.70
C LEU A 253 19.77 -4.06 -11.75
N LEU A 254 19.47 -4.85 -10.72
CA LEU A 254 19.90 -6.26 -10.67
C LEU A 254 19.29 -7.08 -11.81
N SER A 255 18.02 -6.86 -12.14
CA SER A 255 17.36 -7.55 -13.25
C SER A 255 17.95 -7.15 -14.61
N GLN A 256 18.29 -5.87 -14.84
CA GLN A 256 18.94 -5.40 -16.06
C GLN A 256 20.34 -6.01 -16.22
N ILE A 257 21.14 -6.02 -15.14
CA ILE A 257 22.47 -6.65 -15.14
C ILE A 257 22.34 -8.13 -15.52
N LEU A 258 21.42 -8.86 -14.90
CA LEU A 258 21.22 -10.27 -15.16
C LEU A 258 20.75 -10.54 -16.59
N ILE A 259 19.80 -9.73 -17.11
CA ILE A 259 19.33 -9.82 -18.50
C ILE A 259 20.50 -9.64 -19.50
N ASN A 260 21.37 -8.66 -19.27
CA ASN A 260 22.52 -8.41 -20.14
C ASN A 260 23.50 -9.58 -20.11
N GLN A 261 23.84 -10.09 -18.91
CA GLN A 261 24.71 -11.27 -18.76
C GLN A 261 24.16 -12.50 -19.47
N ILE A 262 22.85 -12.79 -19.35
CA ILE A 262 22.20 -13.92 -20.04
C ILE A 262 22.26 -13.74 -21.55
N LYS A 263 22.00 -12.53 -22.07
CA LYS A 263 22.09 -12.24 -23.52
C LYS A 263 23.50 -12.45 -24.06
N ASP A 264 24.51 -11.96 -23.34
CA ASP A 264 25.90 -12.12 -23.72
C ASP A 264 26.32 -13.60 -23.76
N GLN A 265 25.87 -14.39 -22.78
CA GLN A 265 26.11 -15.84 -22.76
C GLN A 265 25.45 -16.55 -23.94
N ILE A 266 24.22 -16.21 -24.30
CA ILE A 266 23.52 -16.78 -25.46
C ILE A 266 24.26 -16.45 -26.76
N VAL A 267 24.75 -15.21 -26.92
CA VAL A 267 25.51 -14.81 -28.09
C VAL A 267 26.79 -15.62 -28.20
N LEU A 268 27.55 -15.82 -27.12
CA LEU A 268 28.76 -16.61 -27.11
C LEU A 268 28.51 -18.09 -27.40
N GLN A 269 27.47 -18.67 -26.84
CA GLN A 269 27.06 -20.06 -27.11
C GLN A 269 26.74 -20.26 -28.60
N ASN A 270 25.98 -19.33 -29.19
CA ASN A 270 25.62 -19.37 -30.59
C ASN A 270 26.86 -19.22 -31.49
N TYR A 271 27.80 -18.34 -31.11
CA TYR A 271 29.09 -18.19 -31.83
C TYR A 271 29.91 -19.48 -31.78
N SER A 272 30.09 -20.08 -30.60
CA SER A 272 30.82 -21.33 -30.39
C SER A 272 30.17 -22.51 -31.14
N ALA A 273 28.84 -22.59 -31.15
CA ALA A 273 28.10 -23.62 -31.88
C ALA A 273 28.32 -23.51 -33.39
N LYS A 274 28.31 -22.27 -33.95
CA LYS A 274 28.58 -22.02 -35.36
C LYS A 274 29.99 -22.39 -35.78
N HIS A 275 31.01 -22.05 -34.96
CA HIS A 275 32.40 -22.42 -35.25
C HIS A 275 32.69 -23.91 -35.06
N ARG A 276 31.96 -24.61 -34.22
CA ARG A 276 32.08 -26.09 -34.07
C ARG A 276 31.47 -26.85 -35.26
N SER A 277 30.49 -26.26 -35.95
CA SER A 277 29.88 -26.86 -37.14
C SER A 277 30.68 -26.64 -38.44
N ASP A 278 31.70 -25.76 -38.42
CA ASP A 278 32.61 -25.45 -39.55
C ASP A 278 34.01 -26.06 -39.29
N PRO A 279 34.25 -27.34 -39.65
CA PRO A 279 35.53 -28.03 -39.36
C PRO A 279 36.73 -27.53 -40.18
N TRP A 280 36.55 -26.54 -41.04
CA TRP A 280 37.57 -26.03 -41.97
C TRP A 280 37.93 -24.55 -41.80
N SER A 281 37.49 -23.86 -40.75
CA SER A 281 37.84 -22.47 -40.44
C SER A 281 38.86 -22.37 -39.31
#